data_665de77c5af5b6fc66ca1d74eab57c4a
#
_entry.id   665de77c5af5b6fc66ca1d74eab57c4a
#
_cell.length_a   1.000
_cell.length_b   1.000
_cell.length_c   1.000
_cell.angle_alpha   90.00
_cell.angle_beta   90.00
_cell.angle_gamma   90.00
#
_symmetry.space_group_name_H-M   'P 1'
#
loop_
_entity.id
_entity.type
_entity.pdbx_description
1 polymer ?
#
loop_
_entity_poly.entity_id
_entity_poly.type
_entity_poly.pdbx_seq_one_letter_code
_entity_poly.pdbx_strand_id
1 'polypeptide(L)'
;MRAKQNLNIILLSLLFALCSMLLHAQPYAAEIQAFKSQDSASFPPKNAILFIGSSSFTKWTDVQNYFPGRKIINRAFGGSTLPDVIRYADDIVFPYNPKQVVIYCGENDLAIDSVTADMAATRFKQLFTIIRSKLPKIPIVYIGMKPSPSRRKIFGKVMVANGYIRDFLDEQSYAYYIDTYYPMLLKNGQPNGSLFTDDSLHMNAEGYKLWKYLMEPYLIRTK
;
A
#
# COMPACT_ATOMS: atom_id res chain seq x y z
N MET A 1 -2.02 -26.44 53.93
CA MET A 1 -1.03 -25.70 53.13
C MET A 1 -1.02 -26.16 51.64
N ARG A 2 -0.99 -27.44 51.32
CA ARG A 2 -0.94 -27.96 49.93
C ARG A 2 -2.11 -27.56 49.04
N ALA A 3 -3.37 -27.50 49.55
CA ALA A 3 -4.56 -27.14 48.78
C ALA A 3 -4.53 -25.66 48.31
N LYS A 4 -4.04 -24.71 49.15
CA LYS A 4 -3.88 -23.30 48.76
C LYS A 4 -2.77 -23.10 47.69
N GLN A 5 -1.73 -23.91 47.74
CA GLN A 5 -0.63 -23.85 46.78
C GLN A 5 -1.05 -24.35 45.41
N ASN A 6 -1.86 -25.43 45.35
CA ASN A 6 -2.41 -25.95 44.10
C ASN A 6 -3.43 -24.99 43.47
N LEU A 7 -4.24 -24.30 44.27
CA LEU A 7 -5.18 -23.29 43.77
C LEU A 7 -4.47 -22.10 43.14
N ASN A 8 -3.38 -21.63 43.76
CA ASN A 8 -2.57 -20.54 43.21
C ASN A 8 -1.86 -20.93 41.88
N ILE A 9 -1.40 -22.16 41.74
CA ILE A 9 -0.79 -22.65 40.51
C ILE A 9 -1.84 -22.73 39.39
N ILE A 10 -3.05 -23.18 39.69
CA ILE A 10 -4.14 -23.26 38.71
C ILE A 10 -4.60 -21.84 38.30
N LEU A 11 -4.69 -20.89 39.22
CA LEU A 11 -5.01 -19.49 38.89
C LEU A 11 -3.91 -18.84 38.01
N LEU A 12 -2.64 -19.11 38.32
CA LEU A 12 -1.53 -18.57 37.53
C LEU A 12 -1.49 -19.17 36.13
N SER A 13 -1.76 -20.47 35.99
CA SER A 13 -1.80 -21.11 34.67
C SER A 13 -3.02 -20.67 33.84
N LEU A 14 -4.17 -20.41 34.47
CA LEU A 14 -5.34 -19.82 33.80
C LEU A 14 -5.08 -18.37 33.38
N LEU A 15 -4.40 -17.56 34.21
CA LEU A 15 -4.01 -16.20 33.86
C LEU A 15 -3.02 -16.19 32.70
N PHE A 16 -2.06 -17.11 32.67
CA PHE A 16 -1.08 -17.25 31.58
C PHE A 16 -1.76 -17.72 30.28
N ALA A 17 -2.73 -18.63 30.35
CA ALA A 17 -3.54 -19.10 29.24
C ALA A 17 -4.47 -18.00 28.70
N LEU A 18 -5.07 -17.16 29.58
CA LEU A 18 -5.84 -15.98 29.16
C LEU A 18 -4.95 -14.90 28.52
N CYS A 19 -3.75 -14.68 29.01
CA CYS A 19 -2.81 -13.72 28.44
C CYS A 19 -2.32 -14.14 27.04
N SER A 20 -2.17 -15.45 26.79
CA SER A 20 -1.81 -15.96 25.48
C SER A 20 -2.95 -15.91 24.44
N MET A 21 -4.22 -15.87 24.88
CA MET A 21 -5.37 -15.68 23.97
C MET A 21 -5.58 -14.21 23.53
N LEU A 22 -4.92 -13.24 24.18
CA LEU A 22 -4.97 -11.83 23.79
C LEU A 22 -3.90 -11.41 22.78
N LEU A 23 -3.14 -12.37 22.24
CA LEU A 23 -2.38 -12.11 21.01
C LEU A 23 -3.38 -11.96 19.84
N HIS A 24 -3.98 -10.80 19.73
CA HIS A 24 -4.67 -10.43 18.51
C HIS A 24 -3.64 -10.54 17.38
N ALA A 25 -3.84 -11.47 16.46
CA ALA A 25 -3.01 -11.56 15.27
C ALA A 25 -2.96 -10.16 14.66
N GLN A 26 -1.76 -9.63 14.48
CA GLN A 26 -1.61 -8.31 13.87
C GLN A 26 -2.28 -8.33 12.49
N PRO A 27 -3.09 -7.31 12.14
CA PRO A 27 -3.68 -7.23 10.82
C PRO A 27 -2.60 -7.48 9.74
N TYR A 28 -2.92 -8.30 8.74
CA TYR A 28 -2.04 -8.65 7.62
C TYR A 28 -0.78 -9.47 7.96
N ALA A 29 -0.64 -9.99 9.18
CA ALA A 29 0.52 -10.82 9.55
C ALA A 29 0.65 -12.06 8.65
N ALA A 30 -0.47 -12.65 8.22
CA ALA A 30 -0.48 -13.81 7.34
C ALA A 30 0.06 -13.47 5.94
N GLU A 31 -0.33 -12.33 5.36
CA GLU A 31 0.14 -11.86 4.06
C GLU A 31 1.64 -11.55 4.09
N ILE A 32 2.10 -10.90 5.16
CA ILE A 32 3.52 -10.59 5.34
C ILE A 32 4.33 -11.88 5.52
N GLN A 33 3.82 -12.83 6.29
CA GLN A 33 4.47 -14.14 6.44
C GLN A 33 4.50 -14.92 5.11
N ALA A 34 3.46 -14.82 4.29
CA ALA A 34 3.45 -15.40 2.95
C ALA A 34 4.55 -14.81 2.05
N PHE A 35 4.77 -13.47 2.10
CA PHE A 35 5.90 -12.84 1.39
C PHE A 35 7.24 -13.40 1.87
N LYS A 36 7.47 -13.48 3.19
CA LYS A 36 8.70 -14.03 3.76
C LYS A 36 8.94 -15.48 3.36
N SER A 37 7.88 -16.30 3.33
CA SER A 37 7.98 -17.70 2.90
C SER A 37 8.32 -17.82 1.41
N GLN A 38 7.71 -17.01 0.55
CA GLN A 38 8.06 -16.94 -0.88
C GLN A 38 9.51 -16.53 -1.08
N ASP A 39 9.96 -15.49 -0.36
CA ASP A 39 11.32 -14.98 -0.45
C ASP A 39 12.37 -16.00 0.06
N SER A 40 12.01 -16.79 1.08
CA SER A 40 12.87 -17.87 1.56
C SER A 40 13.01 -19.00 0.53
N ALA A 41 11.99 -19.27 -0.26
CA ALA A 41 12.01 -20.26 -1.32
C ALA A 41 12.74 -19.73 -2.59
N SER A 42 12.51 -18.47 -2.94
CA SER A 42 13.13 -17.82 -4.09
C SER A 42 13.14 -16.30 -3.90
N PHE A 43 14.27 -15.75 -3.48
CA PHE A 43 14.38 -14.33 -3.24
C PHE A 43 14.25 -13.53 -4.56
N PRO A 44 13.43 -12.47 -4.60
CA PRO A 44 13.23 -11.67 -5.80
C PRO A 44 14.52 -10.98 -6.29
N PRO A 45 14.60 -10.61 -7.57
CA PRO A 45 15.79 -9.98 -8.14
C PRO A 45 16.10 -8.65 -7.45
N LYS A 46 17.36 -8.43 -7.10
CA LYS A 46 17.85 -7.12 -6.63
C LYS A 46 17.69 -6.04 -7.69
N ASN A 47 17.68 -4.78 -7.25
CA ASN A 47 17.58 -3.62 -8.14
C ASN A 47 16.28 -3.59 -8.98
N ALA A 48 15.22 -4.16 -8.47
CA ALA A 48 13.89 -4.11 -9.07
C ALA A 48 13.16 -2.81 -8.71
N ILE A 49 12.05 -2.56 -9.39
CA ILE A 49 11.04 -1.58 -9.00
C ILE A 49 10.11 -2.27 -8.01
N LEU A 50 9.96 -1.71 -6.84
CA LEU A 50 9.12 -2.27 -5.78
C LEU A 50 7.78 -1.56 -5.73
N PHE A 51 6.69 -2.32 -5.86
CA PHE A 51 5.32 -1.85 -5.71
C PHE A 51 4.84 -2.21 -4.30
N ILE A 52 4.39 -1.21 -3.54
CA ILE A 52 3.82 -1.37 -2.20
C ILE A 52 2.49 -0.63 -2.07
N GLY A 53 1.68 -1.05 -1.11
CA GLY A 53 0.41 -0.42 -0.78
C GLY A 53 -0.74 -1.42 -0.76
N SER A 54 -1.86 -1.06 -1.36
CA SER A 54 -3.16 -1.67 -1.14
C SER A 54 -3.65 -2.53 -2.32
N SER A 55 -4.93 -2.89 -2.27
CA SER A 55 -5.56 -3.90 -3.15
C SER A 55 -5.46 -3.62 -4.64
N SER A 56 -5.38 -2.37 -5.09
CA SER A 56 -5.20 -2.08 -6.51
C SER A 56 -3.88 -2.62 -7.06
N PHE A 57 -2.83 -2.68 -6.25
CA PHE A 57 -1.60 -3.36 -6.63
C PHE A 57 -1.65 -4.86 -6.35
N THR A 58 -2.24 -5.30 -5.24
CA THR A 58 -2.38 -6.73 -4.94
C THR A 58 -3.14 -7.47 -6.05
N LYS A 59 -4.18 -6.84 -6.58
CA LYS A 59 -5.00 -7.42 -7.67
C LYS A 59 -4.37 -7.30 -9.06
N TRP A 60 -3.29 -6.54 -9.21
CA TRP A 60 -2.52 -6.47 -10.46
C TRP A 60 -1.50 -7.61 -10.52
N THR A 61 -2.00 -8.83 -10.57
CA THR A 61 -1.19 -10.06 -10.46
C THR A 61 -0.22 -10.27 -11.62
N ASP A 62 -0.54 -9.72 -12.79
CA ASP A 62 0.24 -9.79 -14.01
C ASP A 62 0.98 -8.48 -14.35
N VAL A 63 1.20 -7.62 -13.35
CA VAL A 63 1.85 -6.30 -13.52
C VAL A 63 3.19 -6.37 -14.27
N GLN A 64 3.94 -7.45 -14.13
CA GLN A 64 5.19 -7.68 -14.84
C GLN A 64 5.00 -7.69 -16.36
N ASN A 65 3.86 -8.18 -16.87
CA ASN A 65 3.56 -8.25 -18.28
C ASN A 65 3.27 -6.87 -18.91
N TYR A 66 2.82 -5.92 -18.09
CA TYR A 66 2.56 -4.54 -18.56
C TYR A 66 3.85 -3.73 -18.75
N PHE A 67 4.95 -4.13 -18.12
CA PHE A 67 6.21 -3.39 -18.15
C PHE A 67 7.38 -4.30 -18.56
N PRO A 68 7.38 -4.79 -19.83
CA PRO A 68 8.48 -5.62 -20.31
C PRO A 68 9.81 -4.84 -20.24
N GLY A 69 10.89 -5.54 -19.88
CA GLY A 69 12.21 -4.93 -19.70
C GLY A 69 12.40 -4.20 -18.37
N ARG A 70 11.44 -4.25 -17.47
CA ARG A 70 11.55 -3.82 -16.06
C ARG A 70 11.37 -5.02 -15.14
N LYS A 71 12.14 -5.08 -14.07
CA LYS A 71 11.96 -6.08 -13.01
C LYS A 71 11.06 -5.48 -11.95
N ILE A 72 9.91 -6.08 -11.70
CA ILE A 72 8.93 -5.58 -10.73
C ILE A 72 8.75 -6.60 -9.61
N ILE A 73 8.80 -6.12 -8.37
CA ILE A 73 8.42 -6.84 -7.16
C ILE A 73 7.14 -6.21 -6.64
N ASN A 74 6.10 -7.00 -6.45
CA ASN A 74 4.86 -6.54 -5.83
C ASN A 74 4.76 -7.08 -4.40
N ARG A 75 4.77 -6.18 -3.43
CA ARG A 75 4.61 -6.46 -1.99
C ARG A 75 3.46 -5.65 -1.39
N ALA A 76 2.47 -5.35 -2.22
CA ALA A 76 1.22 -4.76 -1.76
C ALA A 76 0.31 -5.84 -1.16
N PHE A 77 -0.47 -5.46 -0.15
CA PHE A 77 -1.42 -6.34 0.51
C PHE A 77 -2.81 -5.70 0.60
N GLY A 78 -3.83 -6.51 0.29
CA GLY A 78 -5.18 -6.03 0.03
C GLY A 78 -5.85 -5.40 1.25
N GLY A 79 -6.53 -4.26 1.07
CA GLY A 79 -7.25 -3.59 2.14
C GLY A 79 -6.41 -2.72 3.06
N SER A 80 -5.09 -2.71 2.92
CA SER A 80 -4.19 -1.95 3.79
C SER A 80 -4.45 -0.45 3.75
N THR A 81 -4.25 0.17 4.90
CA THR A 81 -4.15 1.61 5.11
C THR A 81 -2.69 2.05 5.16
N LEU A 82 -2.44 3.35 5.13
CA LEU A 82 -1.07 3.90 5.29
C LEU A 82 -0.40 3.46 6.61
N PRO A 83 -1.09 3.46 7.78
CA PRO A 83 -0.56 2.89 9.02
C PRO A 83 -0.13 1.42 8.90
N ASP A 84 -0.86 0.61 8.13
CA ASP A 84 -0.49 -0.79 7.94
C ASP A 84 0.79 -0.91 7.10
N VAL A 85 0.89 -0.14 6.00
CA VAL A 85 2.11 -0.10 5.17
C VAL A 85 3.31 0.42 5.97
N ILE A 86 3.12 1.42 6.83
CA ILE A 86 4.16 1.92 7.74
C ILE A 86 4.63 0.84 8.70
N ARG A 87 3.68 0.12 9.34
CA ARG A 87 3.97 -0.95 10.29
C ARG A 87 4.89 -2.03 9.70
N TYR A 88 4.66 -2.39 8.44
CA TYR A 88 5.39 -3.45 7.77
C TYR A 88 6.49 -2.95 6.82
N ALA A 89 6.84 -1.66 6.85
CA ALA A 89 7.85 -1.10 5.94
C ALA A 89 9.20 -1.84 6.03
N ASP A 90 9.58 -2.29 7.23
CA ASP A 90 10.81 -3.05 7.44
C ASP A 90 10.77 -4.45 6.79
N ASP A 91 9.60 -5.01 6.61
CA ASP A 91 9.42 -6.33 5.99
C ASP A 91 9.23 -6.24 4.48
N ILE A 92 8.54 -5.21 3.99
CA ILE A 92 8.10 -5.12 2.58
C ILE A 92 8.91 -4.17 1.72
N VAL A 93 9.81 -3.35 2.29
CA VAL A 93 10.61 -2.39 1.52
C VAL A 93 12.10 -2.70 1.57
N PHE A 94 12.69 -2.69 2.76
CA PHE A 94 14.13 -2.65 2.92
C PHE A 94 14.86 -3.94 2.56
N PRO A 95 14.30 -5.16 2.75
CA PRO A 95 14.98 -6.40 2.36
C PRO A 95 15.30 -6.47 0.85
N TYR A 96 14.51 -5.81 0.02
CA TYR A 96 14.63 -5.88 -1.44
C TYR A 96 15.68 -4.93 -2.03
N ASN A 97 16.15 -3.94 -1.27
CA ASN A 97 17.06 -2.90 -1.76
C ASN A 97 16.66 -2.40 -3.17
N PRO A 98 15.44 -1.86 -3.33
CA PRO A 98 14.88 -1.54 -4.63
C PRO A 98 15.60 -0.36 -5.27
N LYS A 99 15.57 -0.27 -6.60
CA LYS A 99 16.01 0.93 -7.35
C LYS A 99 14.97 2.03 -7.36
N GLN A 100 13.73 1.69 -7.17
CA GLN A 100 12.58 2.61 -7.14
C GLN A 100 11.47 2.00 -6.30
N VAL A 101 10.74 2.83 -5.57
CA VAL A 101 9.52 2.44 -4.86
C VAL A 101 8.33 3.14 -5.51
N VAL A 102 7.28 2.36 -5.80
CA VAL A 102 6.00 2.85 -6.31
C VAL A 102 4.93 2.55 -5.27
N ILE A 103 4.19 3.57 -4.86
CA ILE A 103 3.25 3.51 -3.74
C ILE A 103 1.84 3.80 -4.23
N TYR A 104 0.88 2.92 -3.92
CA TYR A 104 -0.55 3.18 -4.01
C TYR A 104 -1.24 2.80 -2.71
N CYS A 105 -1.60 3.80 -1.89
CA CYS A 105 -2.27 3.62 -0.61
C CYS A 105 -2.96 4.93 -0.17
N GLY A 106 -3.95 4.85 0.72
CA GLY A 106 -4.63 6.00 1.30
C GLY A 106 -6.14 6.04 1.04
N GLU A 107 -6.63 5.39 -0.03
CA GLU A 107 -8.07 5.33 -0.32
C GLU A 107 -8.85 4.60 0.79
N ASN A 108 -8.26 3.56 1.39
CA ASN A 108 -8.86 2.84 2.53
C ASN A 108 -8.82 3.67 3.82
N ASP A 109 -7.78 4.49 4.00
CA ASP A 109 -7.73 5.45 5.10
C ASP A 109 -8.93 6.38 5.06
N LEU A 110 -9.18 7.00 3.89
CA LEU A 110 -10.25 7.96 3.69
C LEU A 110 -11.66 7.35 3.73
N ALA A 111 -11.77 6.03 3.58
CA ALA A 111 -13.02 5.30 3.75
C ALA A 111 -13.43 5.16 5.22
N ILE A 112 -12.54 5.43 6.16
CA ILE A 112 -12.84 5.53 7.58
C ILE A 112 -13.38 6.93 7.84
N ASP A 113 -14.60 7.03 8.36
CA ASP A 113 -15.30 8.32 8.50
C ASP A 113 -14.52 9.37 9.29
N SER A 114 -13.83 8.96 10.36
CA SER A 114 -13.02 9.83 11.22
C SER A 114 -11.72 10.31 10.58
N VAL A 115 -11.30 9.73 9.44
CA VAL A 115 -10.03 10.10 8.79
C VAL A 115 -10.26 11.25 7.83
N THR A 116 -9.52 12.33 8.04
CA THR A 116 -9.53 13.52 7.18
C THR A 116 -8.50 13.41 6.05
N ALA A 117 -8.60 14.28 5.06
CA ALA A 117 -7.63 14.39 3.97
C ALA A 117 -6.22 14.73 4.49
N ASP A 118 -6.12 15.64 5.45
CA ASP A 118 -4.87 16.02 6.09
C ASP A 118 -4.22 14.84 6.85
N MET A 119 -5.03 14.08 7.60
CA MET A 119 -4.55 12.87 8.29
C MET A 119 -3.96 11.86 7.30
N ALA A 120 -4.63 11.61 6.17
CA ALA A 120 -4.13 10.69 5.15
C ALA A 120 -2.82 11.21 4.53
N ALA A 121 -2.74 12.50 4.20
CA ALA A 121 -1.52 13.13 3.68
C ALA A 121 -0.37 13.07 4.71
N THR A 122 -0.65 13.33 5.98
CA THR A 122 0.34 13.24 7.07
C THR A 122 0.88 11.82 7.22
N ARG A 123 0.04 10.79 7.17
CA ARG A 123 0.46 9.38 7.18
C ARG A 123 1.33 9.03 5.98
N PHE A 124 0.98 9.55 4.78
CA PHE A 124 1.83 9.38 3.60
C PHE A 124 3.21 10.04 3.79
N LYS A 125 3.27 11.27 4.28
CA LYS A 125 4.53 11.96 4.59
C LYS A 125 5.39 11.16 5.58
N GLN A 126 4.77 10.53 6.57
CA GLN A 126 5.45 9.64 7.51
C GLN A 126 6.04 8.42 6.81
N LEU A 127 5.28 7.72 5.96
CA LEU A 127 5.78 6.59 5.17
C LEU A 127 6.94 7.02 4.27
N PHE A 128 6.78 8.15 3.56
CA PHE A 128 7.83 8.72 2.72
C PHE A 128 9.11 8.97 3.51
N THR A 129 9.03 9.59 4.67
CA THR A 129 10.17 9.91 5.53
C THR A 129 10.88 8.64 6.01
N ILE A 130 10.13 7.59 6.40
CA ILE A 130 10.69 6.30 6.80
C ILE A 130 11.48 5.68 5.63
N ILE A 131 10.92 5.66 4.43
CA ILE A 131 11.61 5.12 3.25
C ILE A 131 12.84 5.98 2.93
N ARG A 132 12.69 7.30 2.90
CA ARG A 132 13.75 8.24 2.55
C ARG A 132 14.93 8.21 3.52
N SER A 133 14.69 7.97 4.83
CA SER A 133 15.74 7.88 5.84
C SER A 133 16.70 6.72 5.61
N LYS A 134 16.21 5.59 5.11
CA LYS A 134 17.03 4.40 4.82
C LYS A 134 17.48 4.32 3.36
N LEU A 135 16.74 4.94 2.44
CA LEU A 135 16.97 4.92 0.99
C LEU A 135 16.97 6.36 0.44
N PRO A 136 18.00 7.16 0.74
CA PRO A 136 17.97 8.63 0.58
C PRO A 136 17.88 9.13 -0.86
N LYS A 137 18.27 8.34 -1.85
CA LYS A 137 18.38 8.79 -3.25
C LYS A 137 17.52 7.97 -4.23
N ILE A 138 16.76 6.99 -3.78
CA ILE A 138 15.92 6.23 -4.70
C ILE A 138 14.72 7.07 -5.15
N PRO A 139 14.28 6.94 -6.41
CA PRO A 139 13.02 7.51 -6.84
C PRO A 139 11.84 6.89 -6.07
N ILE A 140 10.97 7.74 -5.53
CA ILE A 140 9.71 7.35 -4.92
C ILE A 140 8.59 7.93 -5.79
N VAL A 141 7.71 7.08 -6.28
CA VAL A 141 6.55 7.45 -7.10
C VAL A 141 5.29 7.16 -6.32
N TYR A 142 4.44 8.14 -6.13
CA TYR A 142 3.11 7.96 -5.57
C TYR A 142 2.06 8.01 -6.68
N ILE A 143 1.24 6.98 -6.73
CA ILE A 143 0.07 6.95 -7.60
C ILE A 143 -1.09 7.59 -6.85
N GLY A 144 -1.60 8.69 -7.36
CA GLY A 144 -2.74 9.39 -6.78
C GLY A 144 -3.95 8.47 -6.61
N MET A 145 -4.69 8.68 -5.53
CA MET A 145 -5.89 7.88 -5.26
C MET A 145 -6.94 8.10 -6.36
N LYS A 146 -7.43 6.99 -6.92
CA LYS A 146 -8.35 6.97 -8.06
C LYS A 146 -9.80 7.28 -7.64
N PRO A 147 -10.66 7.73 -8.59
CA PRO A 147 -12.09 7.99 -8.33
C PRO A 147 -12.90 6.70 -8.43
N SER A 148 -12.76 5.78 -7.48
CA SER A 148 -13.50 4.51 -7.47
C SER A 148 -15.02 4.77 -7.34
N PRO A 149 -15.88 4.29 -8.26
CA PRO A 149 -17.33 4.62 -8.23
C PRO A 149 -18.01 4.26 -6.90
N SER A 150 -17.63 3.13 -6.27
CA SER A 150 -18.13 2.71 -4.96
C SER A 150 -17.70 3.62 -3.80
N ARG A 151 -16.70 4.48 -4.01
CA ARG A 151 -16.15 5.43 -3.03
C ARG A 151 -16.58 6.88 -3.26
N ARG A 152 -17.64 7.11 -4.03
CA ARG A 152 -18.13 8.45 -4.40
C ARG A 152 -18.28 9.40 -3.20
N LYS A 153 -18.72 8.90 -2.06
CA LYS A 153 -18.92 9.69 -0.83
C LYS A 153 -17.64 10.37 -0.33
N ILE A 154 -16.48 9.83 -0.65
CA ILE A 154 -15.19 10.36 -0.18
C ILE A 154 -14.39 11.11 -1.25
N PHE A 155 -14.97 11.37 -2.45
CA PHE A 155 -14.25 12.04 -3.54
C PHE A 155 -13.65 13.39 -3.13
N GLY A 156 -14.40 14.20 -2.37
CA GLY A 156 -13.88 15.46 -1.85
C GLY A 156 -12.63 15.26 -0.99
N LYS A 157 -12.64 14.27 -0.08
CA LYS A 157 -11.47 13.92 0.73
C LYS A 157 -10.30 13.42 -0.14
N VAL A 158 -10.59 12.59 -1.15
CA VAL A 158 -9.57 12.05 -2.08
C VAL A 158 -8.89 13.17 -2.85
N MET A 159 -9.65 14.10 -3.44
CA MET A 159 -9.09 15.22 -4.20
C MET A 159 -8.19 16.10 -3.33
N VAL A 160 -8.63 16.43 -2.13
CA VAL A 160 -7.85 17.26 -1.20
C VAL A 160 -6.59 16.54 -0.75
N ALA A 161 -6.69 15.25 -0.36
CA ALA A 161 -5.53 14.47 0.06
C ALA A 161 -4.52 14.28 -1.08
N ASN A 162 -4.98 14.01 -2.31
CA ASN A 162 -4.13 13.95 -3.50
C ASN A 162 -3.40 15.28 -3.73
N GLY A 163 -4.08 16.40 -3.55
CA GLY A 163 -3.47 17.74 -3.62
C GLY A 163 -2.35 17.91 -2.60
N TYR A 164 -2.61 17.64 -1.32
CA TYR A 164 -1.60 17.75 -0.26
C TYR A 164 -0.40 16.83 -0.48
N ILE A 165 -0.62 15.62 -0.98
CA ILE A 165 0.46 14.67 -1.26
C ILE A 165 1.29 15.15 -2.46
N ARG A 166 0.65 15.61 -3.53
CA ARG A 166 1.34 16.17 -4.70
C ARG A 166 2.21 17.36 -4.29
N ASP A 167 1.62 18.36 -3.62
CA ASP A 167 2.31 19.57 -3.22
C ASP A 167 3.52 19.26 -2.31
N PHE A 168 3.39 18.28 -1.42
CA PHE A 168 4.53 17.78 -0.64
C PHE A 168 5.61 17.13 -1.50
N LEU A 169 5.24 16.28 -2.46
CA LEU A 169 6.20 15.57 -3.32
C LEU A 169 6.94 16.51 -4.28
N ASP A 170 6.29 17.58 -4.73
CA ASP A 170 6.88 18.61 -5.60
C ASP A 170 8.07 19.33 -4.92
N GLU A 171 8.08 19.36 -3.58
CA GLU A 171 9.19 19.93 -2.79
C GLU A 171 10.31 18.91 -2.49
N GLN A 172 10.13 17.62 -2.84
CA GLN A 172 11.07 16.56 -2.49
C GLN A 172 11.92 16.14 -3.70
N SER A 173 13.23 15.96 -3.47
CA SER A 173 14.12 15.38 -4.49
C SER A 173 13.83 13.90 -4.72
N TYR A 174 13.91 13.46 -5.98
CA TYR A 174 13.66 12.06 -6.38
C TYR A 174 12.26 11.56 -5.98
N ALA A 175 11.27 12.43 -6.02
CA ALA A 175 9.89 12.12 -5.68
C ALA A 175 8.97 12.54 -6.83
N TYR A 176 7.95 11.73 -7.10
CA TYR A 176 7.04 11.95 -8.24
C TYR A 176 5.62 11.62 -7.85
N TYR A 177 4.69 12.44 -8.30
CA TYR A 177 3.26 12.19 -8.20
C TYR A 177 2.70 11.86 -9.58
N ILE A 178 1.89 10.81 -9.68
CA ILE A 178 1.15 10.46 -10.90
C ILE A 178 -0.33 10.69 -10.64
N ASP A 179 -0.93 11.60 -11.38
CA ASP A 179 -2.37 11.78 -11.32
C ASP A 179 -3.09 10.63 -12.03
N THR A 180 -3.90 9.91 -11.29
CA THR A 180 -4.83 8.91 -11.82
C THR A 180 -6.27 9.31 -11.62
N TYR A 181 -6.54 10.40 -10.88
CA TYR A 181 -7.91 10.81 -10.58
C TYR A 181 -8.61 11.34 -11.81
N TYR A 182 -8.08 12.40 -12.41
CA TYR A 182 -8.72 13.06 -13.56
C TYR A 182 -8.72 12.19 -14.83
N PRO A 183 -7.64 11.46 -15.18
CA PRO A 183 -7.67 10.56 -16.34
C PRO A 183 -8.69 9.43 -16.27
N MET A 184 -9.15 9.07 -15.07
CA MET A 184 -10.18 8.05 -14.87
C MET A 184 -11.60 8.61 -14.82
N LEU A 185 -11.80 9.91 -15.11
CA LEU A 185 -13.12 10.53 -15.22
C LEU A 185 -13.59 10.58 -16.68
N LEU A 186 -14.90 10.55 -16.86
CA LEU A 186 -15.57 10.93 -18.09
C LEU A 186 -15.60 12.47 -18.24
N LYS A 187 -15.90 12.97 -19.44
CA LYS A 187 -16.01 14.42 -19.72
C LYS A 187 -17.01 15.16 -18.82
N ASN A 188 -18.01 14.45 -18.30
CA ASN A 188 -18.99 15.00 -17.38
C ASN A 188 -18.56 15.00 -15.90
N GLY A 189 -17.28 14.66 -15.62
CA GLY A 189 -16.73 14.60 -14.27
C GLY A 189 -17.11 13.35 -13.46
N GLN A 190 -17.85 12.40 -14.04
CA GLN A 190 -18.19 11.15 -13.37
C GLN A 190 -17.06 10.12 -13.55
N PRO A 191 -16.86 9.20 -12.58
CA PRO A 191 -15.93 8.08 -12.77
C PRO A 191 -16.28 7.28 -14.02
N ASN A 192 -15.27 6.91 -14.79
CA ASN A 192 -15.46 6.03 -15.93
C ASN A 192 -15.59 4.58 -15.43
N GLY A 193 -16.85 4.13 -15.25
CA GLY A 193 -17.14 2.78 -14.75
C GLY A 193 -16.58 1.65 -15.60
N SER A 194 -16.32 1.87 -16.90
CA SER A 194 -15.73 0.85 -17.78
C SER A 194 -14.29 0.45 -17.42
N LEU A 195 -13.62 1.19 -16.53
CA LEU A 195 -12.27 0.92 -16.05
C LEU A 195 -12.25 0.01 -14.80
N PHE A 196 -13.43 -0.34 -14.28
CA PHE A 196 -13.56 -1.06 -13.02
C PHE A 196 -14.25 -2.41 -13.21
N THR A 197 -14.04 -3.30 -12.26
CA THR A 197 -14.79 -4.55 -12.14
C THR A 197 -16.18 -4.29 -11.57
N ASP A 198 -17.02 -5.33 -11.48
CA ASP A 198 -18.40 -5.24 -10.99
C ASP A 198 -18.51 -4.66 -9.57
N ASP A 199 -17.45 -4.78 -8.75
CA ASP A 199 -17.41 -4.21 -7.42
C ASP A 199 -17.26 -2.67 -7.41
N SER A 200 -17.06 -2.06 -8.58
CA SER A 200 -16.90 -0.62 -8.75
C SER A 200 -15.79 0.01 -7.89
N LEU A 201 -14.84 -0.81 -7.45
CA LEU A 201 -13.69 -0.44 -6.62
C LEU A 201 -12.37 -0.81 -7.29
N HIS A 202 -12.25 -2.06 -7.72
CA HIS A 202 -11.02 -2.56 -8.32
C HIS A 202 -11.02 -2.39 -9.83
N MET A 203 -9.85 -2.16 -10.38
CA MET A 203 -9.71 -1.98 -11.83
C MET A 203 -9.79 -3.31 -12.56
N ASN A 204 -10.36 -3.26 -13.75
CA ASN A 204 -10.25 -4.30 -14.75
C ASN A 204 -9.01 -4.08 -15.65
N ALA A 205 -8.84 -4.91 -16.69
CA ALA A 205 -7.70 -4.81 -17.60
C ALA A 205 -7.59 -3.43 -18.27
N GLU A 206 -8.69 -2.78 -18.63
CA GLU A 206 -8.67 -1.45 -19.24
C GLU A 206 -8.21 -0.37 -18.24
N GLY A 207 -8.62 -0.47 -16.98
CA GLY A 207 -8.12 0.39 -15.92
C GLY A 207 -6.61 0.25 -15.72
N TYR A 208 -6.09 -0.99 -15.72
CA TYR A 208 -4.65 -1.23 -15.62
C TYR A 208 -3.87 -0.83 -16.88
N LYS A 209 -4.46 -0.90 -18.08
CA LYS A 209 -3.85 -0.34 -19.30
C LYS A 209 -3.70 1.18 -19.20
N LEU A 210 -4.70 1.88 -18.69
CA LEU A 210 -4.61 3.31 -18.45
C LEU A 210 -3.51 3.63 -17.43
N TRP A 211 -3.47 2.90 -16.31
CA TRP A 211 -2.41 3.08 -15.31
C TRP A 211 -1.01 2.80 -15.89
N LYS A 212 -0.86 1.74 -16.68
CA LYS A 212 0.38 1.46 -17.41
C LYS A 212 0.83 2.66 -18.24
N TYR A 213 -0.07 3.24 -19.00
CA TYR A 213 0.23 4.41 -19.85
C TYR A 213 0.69 5.61 -19.00
N LEU A 214 -0.01 5.91 -17.90
CA LEU A 214 0.33 7.01 -17.01
C LEU A 214 1.64 6.79 -16.25
N MET A 215 1.92 5.56 -15.86
CA MET A 215 3.09 5.21 -15.06
C MET A 215 4.38 5.05 -15.88
N GLU A 216 4.28 4.65 -17.14
CA GLU A 216 5.44 4.27 -17.96
C GLU A 216 6.56 5.32 -18.02
N PRO A 217 6.27 6.65 -18.12
CA PRO A 217 7.30 7.69 -18.13
C PRO A 217 8.08 7.81 -16.81
N TYR A 218 7.50 7.38 -15.70
CA TYR A 218 8.06 7.52 -14.35
C TYR A 218 8.82 6.28 -13.87
N LEU A 219 8.61 5.13 -14.53
CA LEU A 219 9.28 3.91 -14.14
C LEU A 219 10.68 3.81 -14.77
N ILE A 220 11.68 3.64 -13.92
CA ILE A 220 13.06 3.47 -14.39
C ILE A 220 13.23 2.19 -15.22
N ARG A 221 14.20 2.18 -16.13
CA ARG A 221 14.61 0.94 -16.80
C ARG A 221 15.51 0.11 -15.88
N THR A 222 15.19 -1.14 -15.70
CA THR A 222 16.02 -2.08 -14.94
C THR A 222 16.82 -2.90 -15.97
N LYS A 223 18.14 -2.71 -15.98
CA LYS A 223 19.05 -3.55 -16.79
C LYS A 223 19.17 -4.92 -16.16
#